data_abceac984b64654a0d0303afc06aab67
#
_entry.id   abceac984b64654a0d0303afc06aab67
#
_cell.length_a   1.000
_cell.length_b   1.000
_cell.length_c   1.000
_cell.angle_alpha   90.00
_cell.angle_beta   90.00
_cell.angle_gamma   90.00
#
_symmetry.space_group_name_H-M   'P 1'
#
loop_
_entity.id
_entity.type
_entity.pdbx_description
1 polymer ?
#
loop_
_entity_poly.entity_id
_entity_poly.type
_entity_poly.pdbx_seq_one_letter_code
_entity_poly.pdbx_strand_id
1 'polypeptide(L)'
;KKNKDAHKRQWYAYYSEKRIVHQWFQVKLLENLPVQNILEIGPAYGVPTALLANAGYKVTTLDFMNRDLLGATSHIIADLWKATPKTFSKQDCILCCEVLEHFPFEKSCDLLSNFYKSNTPYLILSVPYNAPQLNLNLYINQHTIKKNTAFKFRNSLREFKIEPPVDGQLGHQWEIGFKNYSLKKLKSAVKEAGWDIINCDFTSGTRSIFLVLQNKTAI
;
A
#
# COMPACT_ATOMS: atom_id res chain seq x y z
N LYS A 1 23.93 -22.74 -2.36
CA LYS A 1 24.06 -22.26 -0.96
C LYS A 1 24.19 -20.74 -0.88
N LYS A 2 25.17 -20.10 -1.59
CA LYS A 2 25.42 -18.63 -1.53
C LYS A 2 24.17 -17.77 -1.81
N ASN A 3 23.30 -18.19 -2.73
CA ASN A 3 22.12 -17.39 -3.13
C ASN A 3 21.01 -17.43 -2.07
N LYS A 4 20.82 -18.56 -1.38
CA LYS A 4 19.84 -18.69 -0.27
C LYS A 4 20.24 -17.85 0.96
N ASP A 5 21.54 -17.77 1.25
CA ASP A 5 22.05 -16.98 2.37
C ASP A 5 21.96 -15.46 2.08
N ALA A 6 22.11 -15.05 0.81
CA ALA A 6 21.90 -13.66 0.39
C ALA A 6 20.44 -13.25 0.51
N HIS A 7 19.51 -14.07 -0.01
CA HIS A 7 18.07 -13.84 0.11
C HIS A 7 17.64 -13.73 1.58
N LYS A 8 18.09 -14.65 2.43
CA LYS A 8 17.78 -14.65 3.86
C LYS A 8 18.26 -13.38 4.55
N ARG A 9 19.50 -12.91 4.24
CA ARG A 9 20.02 -11.64 4.80
C ARG A 9 19.19 -10.45 4.36
N GLN A 10 18.83 -10.36 3.08
CA GLN A 10 17.99 -9.28 2.55
C GLN A 10 16.60 -9.29 3.18
N TRP A 11 16.01 -10.48 3.38
CA TRP A 11 14.73 -10.64 4.03
C TRP A 11 14.74 -10.09 5.47
N TYR A 12 15.73 -10.45 6.28
CA TYR A 12 15.86 -9.91 7.66
C TYR A 12 16.20 -8.42 7.69
N ALA A 13 16.94 -7.90 6.71
CA ALA A 13 17.21 -6.47 6.60
C ALA A 13 15.97 -5.67 6.22
N TYR A 14 15.10 -6.26 5.40
CA TYR A 14 13.86 -5.61 4.94
C TYR A 14 12.78 -5.57 6.02
N TYR A 15 12.61 -6.67 6.78
CA TYR A 15 11.54 -6.77 7.77
C TYR A 15 11.97 -6.28 9.15
N SER A 16 11.08 -5.50 9.75
CA SER A 16 11.14 -5.05 11.13
C SER A 16 9.75 -5.21 11.75
N GLU A 17 9.65 -5.20 13.07
CA GLU A 17 8.37 -5.22 13.79
C GLU A 17 7.39 -4.18 13.22
N LYS A 18 7.85 -2.94 13.06
CA LYS A 18 7.06 -1.85 12.48
C LYS A 18 6.54 -2.18 11.08
N ARG A 19 7.36 -2.81 10.23
CA ARG A 19 6.95 -3.19 8.87
C ARG A 19 5.96 -4.34 8.87
N ILE A 20 6.12 -5.31 9.75
CA ILE A 20 5.16 -6.41 9.91
C ILE A 20 3.79 -5.87 10.36
N VAL A 21 3.75 -4.98 11.34
CA VAL A 21 2.51 -4.32 11.78
C VAL A 21 1.85 -3.56 10.63
N HIS A 22 2.62 -2.82 9.85
CA HIS A 22 2.14 -2.12 8.66
C HIS A 22 1.53 -3.09 7.63
N GLN A 23 2.19 -4.21 7.36
CA GLN A 23 1.72 -5.20 6.38
C GLN A 23 0.51 -5.98 6.88
N TRP A 24 0.48 -6.33 8.17
CA TRP A 24 -0.72 -6.93 8.77
C TRP A 24 -1.94 -5.97 8.68
N PHE A 25 -1.71 -4.67 8.86
CA PHE A 25 -2.79 -3.70 8.76
C PHE A 25 -3.43 -3.65 7.37
N GLN A 26 -2.67 -3.89 6.31
CA GLN A 26 -3.19 -4.04 4.94
C GLN A 26 -4.24 -5.16 4.87
N VAL A 27 -3.93 -6.31 5.47
CA VAL A 27 -4.85 -7.46 5.53
C VAL A 27 -6.07 -7.15 6.39
N LYS A 28 -5.87 -6.50 7.54
CA LYS A 28 -6.97 -6.11 8.43
C LYS A 28 -8.00 -5.20 7.76
N LEU A 29 -7.61 -4.34 6.86
CA LEU A 29 -8.52 -3.44 6.15
C LEU A 29 -9.51 -4.18 5.22
N LEU A 30 -9.26 -5.44 4.91
CA LEU A 30 -10.16 -6.30 4.12
C LEU A 30 -11.26 -6.98 4.96
N GLU A 31 -11.13 -6.99 6.30
CA GLU A 31 -11.98 -7.77 7.22
C GLU A 31 -13.48 -7.63 6.98
N ASN A 32 -13.94 -6.43 6.64
CA ASN A 32 -15.37 -6.13 6.44
C ASN A 32 -15.73 -5.86 4.97
N LEU A 33 -14.86 -6.20 4.03
CA LEU A 33 -15.14 -6.05 2.61
C LEU A 33 -15.61 -7.39 2.02
N PRO A 34 -16.66 -7.39 1.17
CA PRO A 34 -17.16 -8.60 0.52
C PRO A 34 -16.26 -9.00 -0.66
N VAL A 35 -15.01 -9.40 -0.38
CA VAL A 35 -13.97 -9.68 -1.37
C VAL A 35 -13.36 -11.05 -1.15
N GLN A 36 -12.97 -11.72 -2.23
CA GLN A 36 -12.32 -13.03 -2.21
C GLN A 36 -11.05 -13.04 -3.05
N ASN A 37 -11.04 -12.38 -4.19
CA ASN A 37 -9.96 -12.37 -5.15
C ASN A 37 -9.20 -11.04 -5.04
N ILE A 38 -7.94 -11.11 -4.60
CA ILE A 38 -7.09 -9.93 -4.34
C ILE A 38 -5.99 -9.85 -5.39
N LEU A 39 -5.81 -8.67 -5.98
CA LEU A 39 -4.62 -8.34 -6.75
C LEU A 39 -3.67 -7.54 -5.87
N GLU A 40 -2.59 -8.14 -5.42
CA GLU A 40 -1.53 -7.48 -4.68
C GLU A 40 -0.46 -6.95 -5.65
N ILE A 41 -0.27 -5.63 -5.67
CA ILE A 41 0.71 -4.94 -6.51
C ILE A 41 1.97 -4.64 -5.70
N GLY A 42 3.15 -5.02 -6.20
CA GLY A 42 4.43 -4.81 -5.53
C GLY A 42 4.57 -5.61 -4.23
N PRO A 43 4.43 -6.94 -4.26
CA PRO A 43 4.38 -7.79 -3.06
C PRO A 43 5.70 -7.87 -2.29
N ALA A 44 6.78 -7.29 -2.79
CA ALA A 44 8.12 -7.34 -2.21
C ALA A 44 8.56 -8.79 -1.90
N TYR A 45 8.80 -9.13 -0.63
CA TYR A 45 9.17 -10.48 -0.18
C TYR A 45 7.96 -11.35 0.22
N GLY A 46 6.73 -10.92 0.00
CA GLY A 46 5.51 -11.72 0.06
C GLY A 46 4.92 -11.96 1.46
N VAL A 47 5.27 -11.18 2.48
CA VAL A 47 4.61 -11.33 3.78
C VAL A 47 3.10 -11.00 3.70
N PRO A 48 2.66 -9.89 3.08
CA PRO A 48 1.23 -9.67 2.89
C PRO A 48 0.58 -10.78 2.08
N THR A 49 1.21 -11.26 1.01
CA THR A 49 0.74 -12.38 0.20
C THR A 49 0.44 -13.62 1.04
N ALA A 50 1.40 -14.02 1.90
CA ALA A 50 1.24 -15.18 2.78
C ALA A 50 0.14 -14.96 3.84
N LEU A 51 0.03 -13.77 4.41
CA LEU A 51 -1.01 -13.41 5.37
C LEU A 51 -2.40 -13.45 4.74
N LEU A 52 -2.55 -12.90 3.53
CA LEU A 52 -3.80 -12.92 2.76
C LEU A 52 -4.23 -14.34 2.44
N ALA A 53 -3.31 -15.17 1.95
CA ALA A 53 -3.59 -16.58 1.65
C ALA A 53 -3.98 -17.36 2.92
N ASN A 54 -3.30 -17.11 4.04
CA ASN A 54 -3.63 -17.74 5.34
C ASN A 54 -5.01 -17.29 5.85
N ALA A 55 -5.41 -16.05 5.57
CA ALA A 55 -6.76 -15.55 5.87
C ALA A 55 -7.85 -16.09 4.94
N GLY A 56 -7.49 -16.88 3.92
CA GLY A 56 -8.43 -17.54 3.00
C GLY A 56 -8.69 -16.80 1.69
N TYR A 57 -8.00 -15.70 1.41
CA TYR A 57 -8.12 -14.98 0.13
C TYR A 57 -7.37 -15.71 -1.00
N LYS A 58 -7.87 -15.56 -2.22
CA LYS A 58 -7.15 -15.94 -3.44
C LYS A 58 -6.31 -14.75 -3.90
N VAL A 59 -4.99 -14.91 -3.89
CA VAL A 59 -4.06 -13.81 -4.15
C VAL A 59 -3.40 -13.98 -5.52
N THR A 60 -3.63 -13.01 -6.38
CA THR A 60 -2.82 -12.79 -7.58
C THR A 60 -1.83 -11.69 -7.27
N THR A 61 -0.54 -11.93 -7.49
CA THR A 61 0.49 -10.88 -7.31
C THR A 61 0.86 -10.25 -8.65
N LEU A 62 1.20 -8.96 -8.65
CA LEU A 62 1.68 -8.24 -9.80
C LEU A 62 2.98 -7.50 -9.47
N ASP A 63 4.03 -7.77 -10.22
CA ASP A 63 5.33 -7.09 -10.09
C ASP A 63 5.99 -7.03 -11.48
N PHE A 64 6.95 -6.12 -11.67
CA PHE A 64 7.78 -6.10 -12.88
C PHE A 64 8.85 -7.22 -12.87
N MET A 65 9.13 -7.79 -11.70
CA MET A 65 10.03 -8.92 -11.51
C MET A 65 9.22 -10.22 -11.41
N ASN A 66 9.78 -11.31 -11.92
CA ASN A 66 9.23 -12.64 -11.67
C ASN A 66 9.46 -13.02 -10.20
N ARG A 67 8.38 -13.31 -9.48
CA ARG A 67 8.42 -13.67 -8.05
C ARG A 67 7.61 -14.94 -7.80
N ASP A 68 8.28 -15.92 -7.19
CA ASP A 68 7.59 -17.10 -6.64
C ASP A 68 7.37 -16.86 -5.14
N LEU A 69 6.14 -16.49 -4.78
CA LEU A 69 5.78 -16.08 -3.43
C LEU A 69 4.81 -17.07 -2.78
N LEU A 70 5.14 -17.43 -1.54
CA LEU A 70 4.29 -18.31 -0.74
C LEU A 70 2.88 -17.69 -0.57
N GLY A 71 1.86 -18.45 -0.95
CA GLY A 71 0.46 -18.04 -0.85
C GLY A 71 -0.09 -17.36 -2.11
N ALA A 72 0.74 -17.02 -3.08
CA ALA A 72 0.25 -16.55 -4.37
C ALA A 72 -0.42 -17.67 -5.16
N THR A 73 -1.65 -17.43 -5.62
CA THR A 73 -2.36 -18.34 -6.54
C THR A 73 -1.84 -18.19 -7.98
N SER A 74 -1.45 -16.98 -8.34
CA SER A 74 -0.87 -16.65 -9.65
C SER A 74 -0.01 -15.41 -9.55
N HIS A 75 0.87 -15.21 -10.54
CA HIS A 75 1.73 -14.05 -10.64
C HIS A 75 1.65 -13.42 -12.03
N ILE A 76 1.49 -12.10 -12.08
CA ILE A 76 1.48 -11.32 -13.31
C ILE A 76 2.77 -10.51 -13.38
N ILE A 77 3.57 -10.74 -14.42
CA ILE A 77 4.74 -9.90 -14.69
C ILE A 77 4.26 -8.72 -15.54
N ALA A 78 4.25 -7.54 -14.97
CA ALA A 78 3.83 -6.33 -15.66
C ALA A 78 4.56 -5.08 -15.17
N ASP A 79 4.86 -4.20 -16.11
CA ASP A 79 5.39 -2.87 -15.85
C ASP A 79 4.22 -1.88 -15.71
N LEU A 80 4.08 -1.27 -14.53
CA LEU A 80 3.01 -0.31 -14.25
C LEU A 80 3.10 0.96 -15.11
N TRP A 81 4.25 1.27 -15.70
CA TRP A 81 4.36 2.35 -16.67
C TRP A 81 3.51 2.11 -17.92
N LYS A 82 3.32 0.84 -18.29
CA LYS A 82 2.61 0.38 -19.50
C LYS A 82 1.26 -0.25 -19.17
N ALA A 83 0.92 -0.35 -17.89
CA ALA A 83 -0.30 -1.02 -17.45
C ALA A 83 -1.56 -0.26 -17.91
N THR A 84 -2.55 -1.03 -18.33
CA THR A 84 -3.87 -0.56 -18.77
C THR A 84 -4.95 -1.08 -17.82
N PRO A 85 -6.19 -0.58 -17.88
CA PRO A 85 -7.27 -1.13 -17.05
C PRO A 85 -7.43 -2.65 -17.14
N LYS A 86 -7.20 -3.23 -18.32
CA LYS A 86 -7.28 -4.70 -18.54
C LYS A 86 -6.29 -5.47 -17.67
N THR A 87 -5.14 -4.89 -17.34
CA THR A 87 -4.11 -5.49 -16.46
C THR A 87 -4.65 -5.80 -15.08
N PHE A 88 -5.63 -5.03 -14.60
CA PHE A 88 -6.16 -5.07 -13.23
C PHE A 88 -7.55 -5.70 -13.12
N SER A 89 -8.13 -6.13 -14.24
CA SER A 89 -9.51 -6.64 -14.28
C SER A 89 -9.67 -8.01 -13.60
N LYS A 90 -10.92 -8.38 -13.29
CA LYS A 90 -11.33 -9.68 -12.72
C LYS A 90 -10.92 -9.91 -11.26
N GLN A 91 -10.67 -8.87 -10.51
CA GLN A 91 -10.38 -8.94 -9.08
C GLN A 91 -11.48 -8.25 -8.28
N ASP A 92 -11.68 -8.65 -7.03
CA ASP A 92 -12.63 -7.99 -6.14
C ASP A 92 -11.98 -6.79 -5.45
N CYS A 93 -10.68 -6.85 -5.21
CA CYS A 93 -9.91 -5.79 -4.60
C CYS A 93 -8.48 -5.71 -5.17
N ILE A 94 -8.03 -4.50 -5.41
CA ILE A 94 -6.62 -4.19 -5.65
C ILE A 94 -6.01 -3.76 -4.31
N LEU A 95 -4.87 -4.36 -3.93
CA LEU A 95 -4.04 -3.97 -2.82
C LEU A 95 -2.76 -3.31 -3.38
N CYS A 96 -2.68 -1.98 -3.31
CA CYS A 96 -1.57 -1.18 -3.83
C CYS A 96 -0.97 -0.34 -2.70
N CYS A 97 -0.06 -0.95 -1.95
CA CYS A 97 0.49 -0.35 -0.74
C CYS A 97 1.99 -0.07 -0.87
N GLU A 98 2.39 1.17 -0.64
CA GLU A 98 3.78 1.65 -0.76
C GLU A 98 4.34 1.39 -2.18
N VAL A 99 3.56 1.77 -3.19
CA VAL A 99 3.91 1.57 -4.60
C VAL A 99 3.81 2.88 -5.39
N LEU A 100 2.74 3.65 -5.21
CA LEU A 100 2.48 4.83 -6.04
C LEU A 100 3.54 5.92 -5.89
N GLU A 101 4.13 6.04 -4.73
CA GLU A 101 5.21 7.01 -4.45
C GLU A 101 6.50 6.78 -5.25
N HIS A 102 6.66 5.60 -5.84
CA HIS A 102 7.77 5.30 -6.73
C HIS A 102 7.57 5.85 -8.17
N PHE A 103 6.40 6.38 -8.47
CA PHE A 103 6.08 7.03 -9.74
C PHE A 103 5.91 8.54 -9.55
N PRO A 104 6.17 9.38 -10.57
CA PRO A 104 5.74 10.78 -10.53
C PRO A 104 4.26 10.91 -10.16
N PHE A 105 3.89 11.95 -9.44
CA PHE A 105 2.52 12.09 -8.91
C PHE A 105 1.44 12.04 -10.00
N GLU A 106 1.72 12.63 -11.16
CA GLU A 106 0.85 12.61 -12.34
C GLU A 106 0.62 11.17 -12.84
N LYS A 107 1.70 10.37 -12.90
CA LYS A 107 1.60 8.96 -13.27
C LYS A 107 0.81 8.15 -12.23
N SER A 108 0.95 8.50 -10.95
CA SER A 108 0.13 7.89 -9.88
C SER A 108 -1.36 8.20 -10.06
N CYS A 109 -1.71 9.40 -10.53
CA CYS A 109 -3.10 9.76 -10.87
C CYS A 109 -3.62 8.93 -12.06
N ASP A 110 -2.79 8.70 -13.09
CA ASP A 110 -3.14 7.84 -14.22
C ASP A 110 -3.39 6.39 -13.77
N LEU A 111 -2.54 5.87 -12.88
CA LEU A 111 -2.71 4.52 -12.31
C LEU A 111 -4.01 4.42 -11.50
N LEU A 112 -4.33 5.41 -10.66
CA LEU A 112 -5.61 5.46 -9.93
C LEU A 112 -6.82 5.43 -10.89
N SER A 113 -6.74 6.16 -12.01
CA SER A 113 -7.76 6.14 -13.07
C SER A 113 -7.84 4.78 -13.77
N ASN A 114 -6.70 4.12 -14.04
CA ASN A 114 -6.67 2.80 -14.66
C ASN A 114 -7.22 1.72 -13.72
N PHE A 115 -6.93 1.81 -12.41
CA PHE A 115 -7.54 0.93 -11.40
C PHE A 115 -9.06 1.09 -11.36
N TYR A 116 -9.57 2.32 -11.40
CA TYR A 116 -11.01 2.58 -11.45
C TYR A 116 -11.65 2.00 -12.72
N LYS A 117 -11.06 2.28 -13.88
CA LYS A 117 -11.53 1.80 -15.19
C LYS A 117 -11.42 0.28 -15.37
N SER A 118 -10.67 -0.42 -14.53
CA SER A 118 -10.64 -1.90 -14.53
C SER A 118 -11.94 -2.53 -14.04
N ASN A 119 -12.84 -1.71 -13.51
CA ASN A 119 -14.10 -2.12 -12.90
C ASN A 119 -13.92 -3.03 -11.66
N THR A 120 -12.83 -2.83 -10.93
CA THR A 120 -12.59 -3.51 -9.65
C THR A 120 -13.37 -2.79 -8.54
N PRO A 121 -14.15 -3.51 -7.72
CA PRO A 121 -15.00 -2.90 -6.69
C PRO A 121 -14.25 -2.13 -5.61
N TYR A 122 -13.09 -2.63 -5.17
CA TYR A 122 -12.33 -2.03 -4.06
C TYR A 122 -10.87 -1.82 -4.38
N LEU A 123 -10.30 -0.76 -3.82
CA LEU A 123 -8.86 -0.50 -3.82
C LEU A 123 -8.42 -0.13 -2.40
N ILE A 124 -7.44 -0.87 -1.87
CA ILE A 124 -6.70 -0.45 -0.67
C ILE A 124 -5.39 0.16 -1.12
N LEU A 125 -5.19 1.41 -0.75
CA LEU A 125 -4.03 2.21 -1.11
C LEU A 125 -3.29 2.63 0.15
N SER A 126 -1.97 2.46 0.19
CA SER A 126 -1.15 3.20 1.15
C SER A 126 0.02 3.91 0.48
N VAL A 127 0.39 5.03 1.07
CA VAL A 127 1.57 5.82 0.69
C VAL A 127 2.21 6.41 1.94
N PRO A 128 3.51 6.74 1.91
CA PRO A 128 4.19 7.36 3.04
C PRO A 128 3.53 8.69 3.44
N TYR A 129 3.40 8.88 4.75
CA TYR A 129 2.94 10.16 5.31
C TYR A 129 4.00 10.72 6.26
N ASN A 130 4.86 11.52 5.73
CA ASN A 130 5.96 12.15 6.46
C ASN A 130 5.51 13.47 7.09
N ALA A 131 4.90 13.38 8.27
CA ALA A 131 4.60 14.55 9.09
C ALA A 131 5.12 14.32 10.51
N PRO A 132 5.54 15.36 11.23
CA PRO A 132 5.79 15.24 12.65
C PRO A 132 4.58 14.63 13.33
N GLN A 133 4.78 13.63 14.18
CA GLN A 133 3.70 12.98 14.91
C GLN A 133 4.11 12.75 16.35
N LEU A 134 3.16 12.88 17.24
CA LEU A 134 3.25 12.48 18.63
C LEU A 134 2.38 11.24 18.83
N ASN A 135 2.99 10.13 19.23
CA ASN A 135 2.26 8.93 19.61
C ASN A 135 2.20 8.85 21.13
N LEU A 136 0.99 8.78 21.69
CA LEU A 136 0.76 8.54 23.10
C LEU A 136 0.17 7.15 23.27
N ASN A 137 0.93 6.26 23.91
CA ASN A 137 0.48 4.91 24.25
C ASN A 137 0.27 4.84 25.75
N LEU A 138 -0.98 4.63 26.18
CA LEU A 138 -1.33 4.43 27.58
C LEU A 138 -1.58 2.95 27.82
N TYR A 139 -0.77 2.35 28.67
CA TYR A 139 -0.89 0.97 29.12
C TYR A 139 -1.14 1.00 30.63
N ILE A 140 -2.35 0.65 31.07
CA ILE A 140 -2.67 0.56 32.50
C ILE A 140 -2.63 -0.89 32.97
N ASN A 141 -3.23 -1.79 32.19
CA ASN A 141 -3.19 -3.23 32.40
C ASN A 141 -3.40 -3.89 31.04
N GLN A 142 -2.69 -4.97 30.75
CA GLN A 142 -2.78 -5.64 29.45
C GLN A 142 -4.18 -6.18 29.12
N HIS A 143 -5.05 -6.31 30.12
CA HIS A 143 -6.41 -6.81 29.97
C HIS A 143 -7.48 -5.73 30.01
N THR A 144 -7.17 -4.49 30.42
CA THR A 144 -8.21 -3.52 30.76
C THR A 144 -8.26 -2.29 29.86
N ILE A 145 -7.17 -1.60 29.59
CA ILE A 145 -7.19 -0.36 28.79
C ILE A 145 -5.95 -0.27 27.92
N LYS A 146 -6.18 -0.29 26.63
CA LYS A 146 -5.16 0.02 25.64
C LYS A 146 -5.66 1.17 24.78
N LYS A 147 -5.07 2.36 24.97
CA LYS A 147 -5.39 3.52 24.15
C LYS A 147 -4.15 4.02 23.43
N ASN A 148 -4.19 3.97 22.12
CA ASN A 148 -3.19 4.56 21.25
C ASN A 148 -3.77 5.83 20.63
N THR A 149 -3.09 6.95 20.79
CA THR A 149 -3.47 8.20 20.16
C THR A 149 -2.27 8.76 19.41
N ALA A 150 -2.46 9.10 18.14
CA ALA A 150 -1.43 9.71 17.33
C ALA A 150 -1.91 11.06 16.80
N PHE A 151 -1.10 12.09 17.03
CA PHE A 151 -1.31 13.42 16.49
C PHE A 151 -0.31 13.66 15.37
N LYS A 152 -0.78 13.97 14.16
CA LYS A 152 0.06 14.33 13.02
C LYS A 152 0.00 15.83 12.79
N PHE A 153 1.16 16.46 12.77
CA PHE A 153 1.30 17.89 12.54
C PHE A 153 1.56 18.15 11.06
N ARG A 154 1.08 19.29 10.58
CA ARG A 154 1.28 19.68 9.19
C ARG A 154 2.76 20.01 8.92
N ASN A 155 3.33 19.39 7.89
CA ASN A 155 4.71 19.63 7.48
C ASN A 155 4.79 20.15 6.04
N SER A 156 4.04 21.20 5.73
CA SER A 156 3.85 21.68 4.36
C SER A 156 4.94 22.59 3.80
N LEU A 157 5.98 22.90 4.59
CA LEU A 157 7.01 23.88 4.21
C LEU A 157 8.27 23.23 3.58
N ARG A 158 8.49 21.94 3.84
CA ARG A 158 9.67 21.24 3.32
C ARG A 158 9.39 20.71 1.91
N GLU A 159 10.32 20.91 1.01
CA GLU A 159 10.30 20.28 -0.31
C GLU A 159 10.73 18.82 -0.22
N PHE A 160 10.08 17.96 -0.99
CA PHE A 160 10.48 16.57 -1.11
C PHE A 160 11.74 16.51 -1.98
N LYS A 161 12.75 15.76 -1.53
CA LYS A 161 13.92 15.45 -2.34
C LYS A 161 13.71 14.06 -2.92
N ILE A 162 13.64 13.98 -4.24
CA ILE A 162 13.51 12.70 -4.97
C ILE A 162 14.67 11.79 -4.57
N GLU A 163 14.33 10.58 -4.16
CA GLU A 163 15.31 9.58 -3.78
C GLU A 163 15.91 8.92 -5.03
N PRO A 164 17.22 8.68 -5.05
CA PRO A 164 17.86 8.00 -6.17
C PRO A 164 17.35 6.55 -6.28
N PRO A 165 17.36 5.96 -7.48
CA PRO A 165 17.07 4.53 -7.65
C PRO A 165 18.06 3.67 -6.87
N VAL A 166 17.53 2.58 -6.27
CA VAL A 166 18.33 1.57 -5.56
C VAL A 166 17.99 0.20 -6.14
N ASP A 167 18.99 -0.58 -6.52
CA ASP A 167 18.86 -1.94 -7.06
C ASP A 167 17.82 -2.06 -8.21
N GLY A 168 17.79 -1.05 -9.09
CA GLY A 168 16.86 -1.02 -10.24
C GLY A 168 15.42 -0.61 -9.90
N GLN A 169 15.14 -0.32 -8.65
CA GLN A 169 13.87 0.25 -8.22
C GLN A 169 13.99 1.78 -8.11
N LEU A 170 12.98 2.49 -8.60
CA LEU A 170 12.91 3.93 -8.38
C LEU A 170 12.75 4.21 -6.89
N GLY A 171 13.52 5.17 -6.38
CA GLY A 171 13.26 5.73 -5.05
C GLY A 171 11.95 6.51 -5.01
N HIS A 172 11.58 6.99 -3.82
CA HIS A 172 10.36 7.79 -3.69
C HIS A 172 10.47 9.08 -4.51
N GLN A 173 9.44 9.39 -5.27
CA GLN A 173 9.30 10.60 -6.07
C GLN A 173 8.54 11.69 -5.30
N TRP A 174 7.74 11.30 -4.32
CA TRP A 174 6.96 12.15 -3.44
C TRP A 174 6.53 11.41 -2.18
N GLU A 175 6.20 12.17 -1.13
CA GLU A 175 5.54 11.65 0.07
C GLU A 175 4.50 12.66 0.56
N ILE A 176 3.42 12.17 1.16
CA ILE A 176 2.42 13.04 1.78
C ILE A 176 3.02 13.75 3.01
N GLY A 177 2.72 15.04 3.15
CA GLY A 177 3.22 15.89 4.24
C GLY A 177 4.26 16.89 3.79
N PHE A 178 4.81 16.75 2.60
CA PHE A 178 5.70 17.73 1.98
C PHE A 178 4.95 18.82 1.21
N LYS A 179 5.67 19.91 0.86
CA LYS A 179 5.17 20.97 -0.01
C LYS A 179 4.66 20.35 -1.33
N ASN A 180 3.49 20.76 -1.78
CA ASN A 180 2.80 20.26 -2.97
C ASN A 180 2.24 18.83 -2.89
N TYR A 181 2.47 18.09 -1.80
CA TYR A 181 1.99 16.72 -1.60
C TYR A 181 1.18 16.60 -0.30
N SER A 182 0.06 17.32 -0.23
CA SER A 182 -0.84 17.27 0.93
C SER A 182 -1.78 16.06 0.85
N LEU A 183 -2.25 15.58 2.00
CA LEU A 183 -3.29 14.54 2.05
C LEU A 183 -4.57 15.00 1.32
N LYS A 184 -4.88 16.30 1.35
CA LYS A 184 -6.01 16.87 0.60
C LYS A 184 -5.81 16.67 -0.90
N LYS A 185 -4.59 16.92 -1.43
CA LYS A 185 -4.27 16.72 -2.85
C LYS A 185 -4.42 15.24 -3.26
N LEU A 186 -3.91 14.30 -2.44
CA LEU A 186 -4.09 12.87 -2.70
C LEU A 186 -5.57 12.48 -2.72
N LYS A 187 -6.34 12.92 -1.72
CA LYS A 187 -7.79 12.66 -1.65
C LYS A 187 -8.55 13.27 -2.85
N SER A 188 -8.13 14.44 -3.34
CA SER A 188 -8.68 15.03 -4.56
C SER A 188 -8.40 14.15 -5.77
N ALA A 189 -7.14 13.77 -6.00
CA ALA A 189 -6.74 12.90 -7.11
C ALA A 189 -7.49 11.55 -7.10
N VAL A 190 -7.67 10.95 -5.92
CA VAL A 190 -8.46 9.71 -5.74
C VAL A 190 -9.92 9.93 -6.20
N LYS A 191 -10.55 11.03 -5.77
CA LYS A 191 -11.93 11.37 -6.16
C LYS A 191 -12.05 11.71 -7.65
N GLU A 192 -11.10 12.46 -8.19
CA GLU A 192 -11.04 12.80 -9.62
C GLU A 192 -10.89 11.56 -10.51
N ALA A 193 -10.20 10.52 -10.01
CA ALA A 193 -10.13 9.21 -10.68
C ALA A 193 -11.45 8.41 -10.61
N GLY A 194 -12.45 8.85 -9.83
CA GLY A 194 -13.77 8.23 -9.70
C GLY A 194 -14.03 7.46 -8.39
N TRP A 195 -13.02 7.30 -7.54
CA TRP A 195 -13.12 6.52 -6.32
C TRP A 195 -13.85 7.25 -5.18
N ASP A 196 -14.70 6.53 -4.45
CA ASP A 196 -15.20 6.97 -3.15
C ASP A 196 -14.28 6.51 -2.02
N ILE A 197 -13.94 7.42 -1.11
CA ILE A 197 -13.12 7.10 0.07
C ILE A 197 -14.05 6.64 1.18
N ILE A 198 -14.06 5.35 1.48
CA ILE A 198 -14.91 4.77 2.53
C ILE A 198 -14.19 4.65 3.88
N ASN A 199 -12.86 4.60 3.88
CA ASN A 199 -12.05 4.68 5.10
C ASN A 199 -10.73 5.41 4.84
N CYS A 200 -10.22 6.08 5.87
CA CYS A 200 -8.93 6.78 5.85
C CYS A 200 -8.29 6.66 7.23
N ASP A 201 -7.23 5.88 7.33
CA ASP A 201 -6.60 5.55 8.60
C ASP A 201 -5.07 5.50 8.49
N PHE A 202 -4.39 5.30 9.62
CA PHE A 202 -2.95 5.09 9.68
C PHE A 202 -2.60 4.23 10.90
N THR A 203 -1.55 3.44 10.79
CA THR A 203 -1.06 2.66 11.93
C THR A 203 -0.23 3.53 12.87
N SER A 204 -0.43 3.37 14.19
CA SER A 204 0.44 3.99 15.19
C SER A 204 1.89 3.56 14.98
N GLY A 205 2.80 4.52 15.02
CA GLY A 205 4.23 4.28 14.83
C GLY A 205 4.65 4.01 13.39
N THR A 206 3.74 4.05 12.41
CA THR A 206 4.08 4.01 10.98
C THR A 206 3.94 5.38 10.34
N ARG A 207 4.66 5.60 9.24
CA ARG A 207 4.60 6.82 8.45
C ARG A 207 3.63 6.74 7.28
N SER A 208 2.74 5.77 7.22
CA SER A 208 1.87 5.59 6.07
C SER A 208 0.43 5.97 6.38
N ILE A 209 -0.23 6.53 5.38
CA ILE A 209 -1.68 6.72 5.34
C ILE A 209 -2.30 5.61 4.52
N PHE A 210 -3.42 5.09 4.99
CA PHE A 210 -4.20 4.06 4.31
C PHE A 210 -5.53 4.65 3.87
N LEU A 211 -5.93 4.35 2.64
CA LEU A 211 -7.24 4.68 2.10
C LEU A 211 -7.91 3.38 1.64
N VAL A 212 -9.13 3.16 2.08
CA VAL A 212 -10.01 2.13 1.51
C VAL A 212 -10.98 2.83 0.57
N LEU A 213 -10.96 2.41 -0.68
CA LEU A 213 -11.66 3.05 -1.78
C LEU A 213 -12.67 2.10 -2.39
N GLN A 214 -13.81 2.64 -2.81
CA GLN A 214 -14.91 1.91 -3.40
C GLN A 214 -15.26 2.48 -4.77
N ASN A 215 -15.44 1.59 -5.73
CA ASN A 215 -15.98 1.90 -7.04
C ASN A 215 -17.47 1.52 -7.06
N LYS A 216 -18.36 2.51 -6.88
CA LYS A 216 -19.81 2.26 -6.86
C LYS A 216 -20.40 1.79 -8.19
N THR A 217 -19.69 1.97 -9.29
CA THR A 217 -20.18 1.51 -10.59
C THR A 217 -19.88 0.03 -10.85
N ALA A 218 -19.03 -0.57 -10.01
CA ALA A 218 -18.60 -1.97 -10.12
C ALA A 218 -19.32 -2.94 -9.16
N ILE A 219 -20.24 -2.42 -8.32
CA ILE A 219 -20.99 -3.15 -7.30
C ILE A 219 -22.44 -3.35 -7.72
#